data_7dc4821c8312e5383339a0de3c6ca825
#
_entry.id   7dc4821c8312e5383339a0de3c6ca825
#
_cell.length_a   1.000
_cell.length_b   1.000
_cell.length_c   1.000
_cell.angle_alpha   90.00
_cell.angle_beta   90.00
_cell.angle_gamma   90.00
#
_symmetry.space_group_name_H-M   'P 1'
#
loop_
_entity.id
_entity.type
_entity.pdbx_description
1 polymer ?
#
loop_
_entity_poly.entity_id
_entity_poly.type
_entity_poly.pdbx_seq_one_letter_code
_entity_poly.pdbx_strand_id
1 'polypeptide(L)'
;MVNAPSRRRFLAGAAGAGAIALAGCTNASDAGGASTRSYEVWAADQGLNNVHIYAPAAAGGFEEIDVIDTAADGGLVPHMLDFTSDYAHVAIPFTAGGRVLVYRTADRALIGNIETGPGSHFASFAPDDAYLTVDVIGENRIAKVAIDWETETFEEVDELVMADVEHQSADTDPVCHQFDHHGRSIHTLGPSYHDAGVVVVDHSDFSIAQSFGGEELPANCGTVPHPTADKFYVTAGLPTPTDHDGTPVPDASGVGEYYVLDTSGETVEIAKRGSTQGIDAHGFWFTPDVRELWVLNRETNDGIILDPATDEQIGTIDAFGPATAADTAQRDSPDIMWASPDGAYMFVTLRGQSPKSGDPHAATGVNPGFAVFDIAARERVETIIPAAGAEGSDFHGIGVRPIASYDGYTSPPY
;
A
#
# COMPACT_ATOMS: atom_id res chain seq x y z
N MET A 1 24.28 13.29 31.72
CA MET A 1 23.44 12.47 32.60
C MET A 1 22.22 13.27 32.96
N VAL A 2 21.18 13.17 32.20
CA VAL A 2 19.83 13.66 32.58
C VAL A 2 18.84 12.57 32.09
N ASN A 3 18.14 11.95 33.05
CA ASN A 3 17.21 10.85 32.88
C ASN A 3 15.92 11.30 32.17
N ALA A 4 15.49 10.55 31.17
CA ALA A 4 14.15 10.59 30.64
C ALA A 4 13.19 9.80 31.54
N PRO A 5 11.93 10.25 31.74
CA PRO A 5 10.97 9.54 32.57
C PRO A 5 10.17 8.52 31.76
N SER A 6 10.15 7.29 32.26
CA SER A 6 9.35 6.17 31.77
C SER A 6 7.84 6.41 31.93
N ARG A 7 7.07 6.19 30.89
CA ARG A 7 5.60 6.11 30.98
C ARG A 7 5.18 4.70 31.38
N ARG A 8 4.86 4.54 32.64
CA ARG A 8 4.00 3.44 33.17
C ARG A 8 3.19 3.95 34.34
N ARG A 9 1.90 3.67 34.29
CA ARG A 9 0.84 3.63 35.31
C ARG A 9 -0.27 4.66 35.14
N PHE A 10 -1.45 4.13 34.76
CA PHE A 10 -2.68 4.43 35.51
C PHE A 10 -3.67 3.27 35.32
N LEU A 11 -3.78 2.47 36.39
CA LEU A 11 -4.88 1.57 36.70
C LEU A 11 -5.40 1.97 38.05
N ALA A 12 -6.69 2.32 38.16
CA ALA A 12 -7.60 2.20 39.29
C ALA A 12 -8.85 3.01 38.92
N GLY A 13 -10.05 2.52 38.72
CA GLY A 13 -10.83 1.64 39.58
C GLY A 13 -11.78 2.47 40.44
N ALA A 14 -13.08 2.59 40.02
CA ALA A 14 -14.14 2.78 41.00
C ALA A 14 -15.51 2.46 40.36
N ALA A 15 -16.17 1.47 40.91
CA ALA A 15 -17.57 1.15 40.71
C ALA A 15 -18.49 2.10 41.49
N GLY A 16 -19.65 2.42 40.96
CA GLY A 16 -20.70 3.15 41.65
C GLY A 16 -22.05 2.97 40.99
N ALA A 17 -22.96 2.30 41.69
CA ALA A 17 -24.29 1.93 41.25
C ALA A 17 -25.33 3.03 41.45
N GLY A 18 -26.39 3.03 40.60
CA GLY A 18 -27.78 3.27 41.00
C GLY A 18 -28.39 4.61 40.64
N ALA A 19 -29.35 4.66 39.78
CA ALA A 19 -30.76 4.88 40.12
C ALA A 19 -31.59 5.19 38.85
N ILE A 20 -32.73 4.57 38.79
CA ILE A 20 -33.82 4.67 37.81
C ILE A 20 -34.59 5.99 38.03
N ALA A 21 -34.96 6.70 36.97
CA ALA A 21 -36.13 7.58 36.97
C ALA A 21 -36.75 7.63 35.55
N LEU A 22 -38.05 7.42 35.53
CA LEU A 22 -38.96 7.37 34.40
C LEU A 22 -39.43 8.75 33.91
N ALA A 23 -39.74 8.79 32.62
CA ALA A 23 -40.81 9.53 31.97
C ALA A 23 -40.58 11.00 31.55
N GLY A 24 -40.72 11.25 30.26
CA GLY A 24 -41.00 12.55 29.70
C GLY A 24 -40.95 12.51 28.18
N CYS A 25 -42.05 12.18 27.48
CA CYS A 25 -42.22 12.43 26.06
C CYS A 25 -42.16 13.94 25.77
N THR A 26 -41.29 14.37 24.87
CA THR A 26 -41.58 15.52 24.00
C THR A 26 -40.62 15.54 22.81
N ASN A 27 -41.22 15.58 21.61
CA ASN A 27 -40.76 16.14 20.34
C ASN A 27 -39.47 15.60 19.72
N ALA A 28 -39.71 14.75 18.72
CA ALA A 28 -38.82 14.56 17.62
C ALA A 28 -38.54 15.91 16.92
N SER A 29 -37.34 16.42 17.08
CA SER A 29 -36.70 17.28 16.12
C SER A 29 -35.75 16.41 15.33
N ASP A 30 -35.93 16.38 14.03
CA ASP A 30 -35.03 15.79 13.04
C ASP A 30 -33.59 16.34 13.24
N ALA A 31 -32.83 15.67 14.09
CA ALA A 31 -31.41 15.70 13.98
C ALA A 31 -31.06 14.59 12.99
N GLY A 32 -30.78 14.96 11.75
CA GLY A 32 -30.19 14.05 10.77
C GLY A 32 -29.07 13.30 11.44
N GLY A 33 -29.23 11.98 11.53
CA GLY A 33 -28.19 11.12 12.07
C GLY A 33 -26.96 11.33 11.20
N ALA A 34 -25.96 12.02 11.73
CA ALA A 34 -24.63 11.92 11.18
C ALA A 34 -24.29 10.44 11.25
N SER A 35 -24.22 9.77 10.13
CA SER A 35 -23.59 8.46 9.98
C SER A 35 -22.22 8.62 10.62
N THR A 36 -21.97 7.95 11.74
CA THR A 36 -20.65 7.94 12.35
C THR A 36 -19.80 7.06 11.46
N ARG A 37 -19.25 7.65 10.39
CA ARG A 37 -18.25 6.99 9.55
C ARG A 37 -17.11 6.57 10.45
N SER A 38 -16.77 5.29 10.39
CA SER A 38 -15.73 4.73 11.25
C SER A 38 -14.36 4.78 10.60
N TYR A 39 -14.33 4.72 9.26
CA TYR A 39 -13.11 4.83 8.45
C TYR A 39 -13.47 5.26 7.01
N GLU A 40 -12.44 5.61 6.25
CA GLU A 40 -12.50 5.91 4.83
C GLU A 40 -11.56 4.99 4.06
N VAL A 41 -11.98 4.58 2.86
CA VAL A 41 -11.15 3.84 1.89
C VAL A 41 -10.80 4.81 0.77
N TRP A 42 -9.51 5.06 0.59
CA TRP A 42 -8.97 5.94 -0.45
C TRP A 42 -8.38 5.07 -1.56
N ALA A 43 -8.86 5.22 -2.78
CA ALA A 43 -8.44 4.38 -3.90
C ALA A 43 -8.00 5.25 -5.09
N ALA A 44 -6.76 5.06 -5.55
CA ALA A 44 -6.14 5.82 -6.62
C ALA A 44 -6.53 5.26 -7.99
N ASP A 45 -7.21 6.06 -8.79
CA ASP A 45 -7.53 5.79 -10.19
C ASP A 45 -6.50 6.47 -11.10
N GLN A 46 -5.52 5.70 -11.55
CA GLN A 46 -4.47 6.16 -12.45
C GLN A 46 -5.02 6.60 -13.82
N GLY A 47 -6.07 5.92 -14.27
CA GLY A 47 -6.64 6.12 -15.58
C GLY A 47 -7.32 7.48 -15.74
N LEU A 48 -8.01 7.93 -14.70
CA LEU A 48 -8.76 9.19 -14.68
C LEU A 48 -8.08 10.30 -13.87
N ASN A 49 -6.93 10.04 -13.26
CA ASN A 49 -6.21 10.98 -12.39
C ASN A 49 -7.05 11.44 -11.19
N ASN A 50 -7.72 10.49 -10.57
CA ASN A 50 -8.59 10.75 -9.42
C ASN A 50 -8.17 9.91 -8.22
N VAL A 51 -8.51 10.39 -7.02
CA VAL A 51 -8.56 9.55 -5.82
C VAL A 51 -9.99 9.50 -5.33
N HIS A 52 -10.59 8.33 -5.39
CA HIS A 52 -11.95 8.08 -4.93
C HIS A 52 -11.94 7.75 -3.44
N ILE A 53 -12.88 8.30 -2.70
CA ILE A 53 -12.97 8.10 -1.24
C ILE A 53 -14.33 7.49 -0.93
N TYR A 54 -14.31 6.32 -0.30
CA TYR A 54 -15.49 5.58 0.10
C TYR A 54 -15.58 5.47 1.61
N ALA A 55 -16.78 5.23 2.11
CA ALA A 55 -17.01 4.93 3.52
C ALA A 55 -18.08 3.83 3.66
N PRO A 56 -18.10 3.09 4.80
CA PRO A 56 -19.19 2.19 5.10
C PRO A 56 -20.54 2.90 5.07
N ALA A 57 -21.50 2.37 4.30
CA ALA A 57 -22.84 2.92 4.16
C ALA A 57 -23.77 2.41 5.28
N ALA A 58 -24.68 3.25 5.75
CA ALA A 58 -25.63 2.88 6.80
C ALA A 58 -26.57 1.70 6.42
N ALA A 59 -26.78 1.50 5.12
CA ALA A 59 -27.57 0.38 4.59
C ALA A 59 -26.76 -0.91 4.35
N GLY A 60 -25.47 -0.90 4.64
CA GLY A 60 -24.49 -1.95 4.31
C GLY A 60 -23.79 -1.65 2.99
N GLY A 61 -22.61 -2.28 2.79
CA GLY A 61 -21.71 -2.00 1.67
C GLY A 61 -20.97 -0.67 1.84
N PHE A 62 -20.50 -0.08 0.74
CA PHE A 62 -19.70 1.14 0.70
C PHE A 62 -20.32 2.19 -0.22
N GLU A 63 -20.23 3.45 0.16
CA GLU A 63 -20.68 4.59 -0.66
C GLU A 63 -19.51 5.50 -0.99
N GLU A 64 -19.43 5.98 -2.23
CA GLU A 64 -18.48 7.03 -2.62
C GLU A 64 -18.91 8.35 -1.95
N ILE A 65 -18.02 8.94 -1.18
CA ILE A 65 -18.31 10.13 -0.38
C ILE A 65 -17.58 11.36 -0.89
N ASP A 66 -16.50 11.16 -1.66
CA ASP A 66 -15.71 12.25 -2.22
C ASP A 66 -14.84 11.73 -3.37
N VAL A 67 -14.39 12.66 -4.23
CA VAL A 67 -13.41 12.39 -5.30
C VAL A 67 -12.48 13.59 -5.39
N ILE A 68 -11.17 13.33 -5.30
CA ILE A 68 -10.13 14.34 -5.53
C ILE A 68 -9.73 14.28 -7.00
N ASP A 69 -9.92 15.36 -7.76
CA ASP A 69 -9.35 15.55 -9.09
C ASP A 69 -7.89 16.00 -8.97
N THR A 70 -6.99 15.04 -9.00
CA THR A 70 -5.55 15.30 -8.82
C THR A 70 -4.94 16.02 -10.02
N ALA A 71 -5.53 15.92 -11.21
CA ALA A 71 -5.06 16.62 -12.40
C ALA A 71 -5.18 18.14 -12.25
N ALA A 72 -6.19 18.61 -11.51
CA ALA A 72 -6.34 20.03 -11.20
C ALA A 72 -5.15 20.59 -10.39
N ASP A 73 -4.50 19.75 -9.59
CA ASP A 73 -3.33 20.08 -8.78
C ASP A 73 -2.00 19.72 -9.47
N GLY A 74 -2.07 19.23 -10.71
CA GLY A 74 -0.91 18.84 -11.52
C GLY A 74 -0.46 17.40 -11.29
N GLY A 75 -1.19 16.59 -10.51
CA GLY A 75 -0.94 15.17 -10.27
C GLY A 75 -1.53 14.30 -11.39
N LEU A 76 -0.68 13.65 -12.16
CA LEU A 76 -1.08 12.74 -13.23
C LEU A 76 -0.62 11.31 -12.92
N VAL A 77 -1.52 10.34 -13.07
CA VAL A 77 -1.30 8.93 -12.78
C VAL A 77 -0.95 8.74 -11.29
N PRO A 78 -1.91 8.97 -10.36
CA PRO A 78 -1.73 8.70 -8.93
C PRO A 78 -1.40 7.22 -8.73
N HIS A 79 -0.34 6.91 -7.95
CA HIS A 79 0.16 5.54 -7.91
C HIS A 79 -0.15 4.86 -6.58
N MET A 80 0.48 5.27 -5.52
CA MET A 80 0.31 4.72 -4.17
C MET A 80 -0.24 5.78 -3.22
N LEU A 81 -0.55 5.40 -2.00
CA LEU A 81 -0.95 6.30 -0.92
C LEU A 81 -0.22 5.88 0.36
N ASP A 82 0.24 6.87 1.12
CA ASP A 82 0.73 6.65 2.47
C ASP A 82 0.22 7.75 3.41
N PHE A 83 -0.12 7.37 4.64
CA PHE A 83 -0.66 8.29 5.63
C PHE A 83 0.36 8.61 6.71
N THR A 84 0.29 9.81 7.28
CA THR A 84 0.97 10.11 8.54
C THR A 84 0.51 9.19 9.66
N SER A 85 1.33 9.00 10.68
CA SER A 85 1.07 8.11 11.83
C SER A 85 -0.25 8.42 12.55
N ASP A 86 -0.72 9.67 12.49
CA ASP A 86 -1.99 10.15 13.05
C ASP A 86 -3.14 10.21 12.01
N TYR A 87 -2.88 9.81 10.76
CA TYR A 87 -3.81 9.89 9.63
C TYR A 87 -4.31 11.31 9.29
N ALA A 88 -3.63 12.33 9.76
CA ALA A 88 -4.00 13.71 9.45
C ALA A 88 -3.68 14.10 8.02
N HIS A 89 -2.69 13.47 7.41
CA HIS A 89 -2.22 13.76 6.06
C HIS A 89 -2.03 12.48 5.25
N VAL A 90 -2.04 12.62 3.93
CA VAL A 90 -1.75 11.55 2.97
C VAL A 90 -0.80 12.08 1.90
N ALA A 91 0.26 11.32 1.61
CA ALA A 91 1.15 11.54 0.49
C ALA A 91 0.76 10.64 -0.68
N ILE A 92 0.71 11.21 -1.88
CA ILE A 92 0.35 10.51 -3.11
C ILE A 92 1.41 10.82 -4.17
N PRO A 93 2.23 9.86 -4.58
CA PRO A 93 3.17 10.01 -5.68
C PRO A 93 2.47 9.87 -7.03
N PHE A 94 2.99 10.56 -8.05
CA PHE A 94 2.43 10.63 -9.40
C PHE A 94 3.45 10.25 -10.45
N THR A 95 3.31 9.07 -11.05
CA THR A 95 4.31 8.53 -11.98
C THR A 95 4.43 9.33 -13.27
N ALA A 96 3.36 9.85 -13.82
CA ALA A 96 3.42 10.73 -15.00
C ALA A 96 3.57 12.20 -14.61
N GLY A 97 3.11 12.60 -13.42
CA GLY A 97 3.18 13.97 -12.94
C GLY A 97 4.55 14.38 -12.42
N GLY A 98 5.42 13.42 -12.09
CA GLY A 98 6.77 13.68 -11.58
C GLY A 98 6.79 14.44 -10.24
N ARG A 99 5.86 14.12 -9.34
CA ARG A 99 5.67 14.83 -8.08
C ARG A 99 5.02 13.97 -7.01
N VAL A 100 5.07 14.48 -5.79
CA VAL A 100 4.26 14.00 -4.67
C VAL A 100 3.31 15.13 -4.26
N LEU A 101 2.02 14.84 -4.15
CA LEU A 101 1.05 15.74 -3.55
C LEU A 101 0.73 15.27 -2.13
N VAL A 102 0.65 16.21 -1.20
CA VAL A 102 0.27 15.95 0.19
C VAL A 102 -1.04 16.66 0.48
N TYR A 103 -2.05 15.87 0.88
CA TYR A 103 -3.36 16.40 1.23
C TYR A 103 -3.62 16.26 2.74
N ARG A 104 -4.31 17.24 3.31
CA ARG A 104 -4.91 17.10 4.64
C ARG A 104 -6.16 16.24 4.52
N THR A 105 -6.22 15.16 5.27
CA THR A 105 -7.28 14.16 5.11
C THR A 105 -8.66 14.63 5.57
N ALA A 106 -8.73 15.59 6.50
CA ALA A 106 -9.99 16.05 7.08
C ALA A 106 -10.87 16.86 6.11
N ASP A 107 -10.24 17.68 5.25
CA ASP A 107 -10.92 18.62 4.35
C ASP A 107 -10.46 18.51 2.89
N ARG A 108 -9.57 17.55 2.60
CA ARG A 108 -8.98 17.30 1.27
C ARG A 108 -8.13 18.45 0.73
N ALA A 109 -7.74 19.38 1.60
CA ALA A 109 -6.92 20.51 1.20
C ALA A 109 -5.53 20.05 0.76
N LEU A 110 -5.09 20.47 -0.43
CA LEU A 110 -3.72 20.33 -0.87
C LEU A 110 -2.82 21.22 0.00
N ILE A 111 -1.82 20.63 0.66
CA ILE A 111 -0.85 21.37 1.50
C ILE A 111 0.59 21.25 0.99
N GLY A 112 0.89 20.23 0.20
CA GLY A 112 2.20 20.02 -0.42
C GLY A 112 2.10 19.67 -1.89
N ASN A 113 2.95 20.29 -2.72
CA ASN A 113 3.11 19.98 -4.14
C ASN A 113 4.61 19.98 -4.44
N ILE A 114 5.22 18.79 -4.40
CA ILE A 114 6.66 18.58 -4.37
C ILE A 114 7.08 18.01 -5.72
N GLU A 115 7.88 18.73 -6.48
CA GLU A 115 8.49 18.22 -7.71
C GLU A 115 9.66 17.30 -7.33
N THR A 116 9.48 16.00 -7.54
CA THR A 116 10.45 14.95 -7.19
C THR A 116 11.04 14.25 -8.41
N GLY A 117 10.61 14.64 -9.61
CA GLY A 117 11.10 14.09 -10.87
C GLY A 117 10.17 13.03 -11.49
N PRO A 118 10.39 12.72 -12.78
CA PRO A 118 9.54 11.78 -13.52
C PRO A 118 9.57 10.39 -12.88
N GLY A 119 8.41 9.73 -12.87
CA GLY A 119 8.30 8.40 -12.32
C GLY A 119 8.34 8.35 -10.80
N SER A 120 7.87 9.39 -10.09
CA SER A 120 7.66 9.30 -8.63
C SER A 120 6.68 8.18 -8.35
N HIS A 121 7.17 7.05 -7.82
CA HIS A 121 6.45 5.78 -7.81
C HIS A 121 5.86 5.49 -6.43
N PHE A 122 6.68 5.52 -5.40
CA PHE A 122 6.25 5.37 -4.02
C PHE A 122 6.78 6.54 -3.17
N ALA A 123 5.96 6.99 -2.22
CA ALA A 123 6.34 8.00 -1.24
C ALA A 123 5.77 7.60 0.11
N SER A 124 6.62 7.41 1.11
CA SER A 124 6.16 7.11 2.47
C SER A 124 6.69 8.09 3.48
N PHE A 125 5.87 8.36 4.51
CA PHE A 125 6.31 9.11 5.67
C PHE A 125 7.26 8.27 6.52
N ALA A 126 8.27 8.93 7.08
CA ALA A 126 9.07 8.32 8.14
C ALA A 126 8.20 7.97 9.36
N PRO A 127 8.59 7.00 10.20
CA PRO A 127 7.79 6.60 11.37
C PRO A 127 7.50 7.72 12.38
N ASP A 128 8.26 8.81 12.33
CA ASP A 128 8.08 10.01 13.15
C ASP A 128 7.44 11.19 12.39
N ASP A 129 7.00 10.95 11.15
CA ASP A 129 6.43 11.94 10.23
C ASP A 129 7.34 13.16 9.93
N ALA A 130 8.65 13.05 10.17
CA ALA A 130 9.59 14.18 10.01
C ALA A 130 10.02 14.40 8.56
N TYR A 131 9.90 13.41 7.69
CA TYR A 131 10.27 13.51 6.27
C TYR A 131 9.50 12.46 5.44
N LEU A 132 9.53 12.62 4.12
CA LEU A 132 9.14 11.60 3.15
C LEU A 132 10.40 11.00 2.52
N THR A 133 10.32 9.71 2.23
CA THR A 133 11.22 9.02 1.30
C THR A 133 10.45 8.76 0.02
N VAL A 134 11.05 9.02 -1.14
CA VAL A 134 10.40 8.91 -2.45
C VAL A 134 11.24 8.08 -3.39
N ASP A 135 10.66 7.01 -3.94
CA ASP A 135 11.24 6.23 -5.03
C ASP A 135 10.94 6.90 -6.37
N VAL A 136 11.99 7.32 -7.08
CA VAL A 136 11.89 8.05 -8.36
C VAL A 136 12.46 7.19 -9.47
N ILE A 137 11.61 6.34 -10.08
CA ILE A 137 12.04 5.36 -11.08
C ILE A 137 12.59 6.02 -12.35
N GLY A 138 12.04 7.16 -12.79
CA GLY A 138 12.51 7.83 -14.00
C GLY A 138 13.87 8.54 -13.86
N GLU A 139 14.42 8.60 -12.66
CA GLU A 139 15.75 9.17 -12.38
C GLU A 139 16.66 8.18 -11.63
N ASN A 140 16.21 6.95 -11.39
CA ASN A 140 16.98 5.88 -10.76
C ASN A 140 17.56 6.30 -9.39
N ARG A 141 16.75 6.97 -8.58
CA ARG A 141 17.17 7.53 -7.30
C ARG A 141 16.08 7.43 -6.22
N ILE A 142 16.54 7.48 -4.98
CA ILE A 142 15.70 7.62 -3.79
C ILE A 142 15.89 9.05 -3.29
N ALA A 143 14.82 9.81 -3.14
CA ALA A 143 14.86 11.18 -2.66
C ALA A 143 14.37 11.25 -1.20
N LYS A 144 14.95 12.18 -0.42
CA LYS A 144 14.51 12.54 0.93
C LYS A 144 13.94 13.95 0.94
N VAL A 145 12.70 14.09 1.40
CA VAL A 145 11.98 15.36 1.48
C VAL A 145 11.73 15.70 2.95
N ALA A 146 12.37 16.71 3.47
CA ALA A 146 12.14 17.23 4.81
C ALA A 146 10.78 17.91 4.92
N ILE A 147 10.14 17.80 6.08
CA ILE A 147 8.81 18.35 6.35
C ILE A 147 8.89 19.31 7.54
N ASP A 148 8.36 20.50 7.35
CA ASP A 148 8.06 21.44 8.45
C ASP A 148 6.53 21.56 8.57
N TRP A 149 5.95 20.87 9.52
CA TRP A 149 4.50 20.86 9.75
C TRP A 149 3.96 22.20 10.31
N GLU A 150 4.81 23.05 10.91
CA GLU A 150 4.35 24.35 11.41
C GLU A 150 4.06 25.33 10.26
N THR A 151 4.82 25.20 9.19
CA THR A 151 4.71 26.07 8.00
C THR A 151 4.12 25.36 6.78
N GLU A 152 3.81 24.06 6.91
CA GLU A 152 3.37 23.17 5.81
C GLU A 152 4.33 23.28 4.61
N THR A 153 5.66 23.21 4.86
CA THR A 153 6.68 23.28 3.81
C THR A 153 7.39 21.94 3.63
N PHE A 154 7.70 21.64 2.38
CA PHE A 154 8.30 20.38 1.95
C PHE A 154 9.49 20.71 1.07
N GLU A 155 10.68 20.21 1.40
CA GLU A 155 11.92 20.50 0.68
C GLU A 155 12.72 19.21 0.45
N GLU A 156 13.06 18.90 -0.81
CA GLU A 156 14.01 17.83 -1.10
C GLU A 156 15.39 18.22 -0.59
N VAL A 157 15.95 17.43 0.31
CA VAL A 157 17.18 17.75 1.04
C VAL A 157 18.34 16.80 0.74
N ASP A 158 18.06 15.60 0.22
CA ASP A 158 19.07 14.59 -0.06
C ASP A 158 18.59 13.58 -1.10
N GLU A 159 19.52 12.83 -1.72
CA GLU A 159 19.23 11.79 -2.70
C GLU A 159 20.27 10.67 -2.68
N LEU A 160 19.84 9.45 -3.06
CA LEU A 160 20.69 8.29 -3.29
C LEU A 160 20.50 7.79 -4.72
N VAL A 161 21.57 7.85 -5.52
CA VAL A 161 21.54 7.47 -6.95
C VAL A 161 21.96 6.02 -7.10
N MET A 162 21.14 5.20 -7.76
CA MET A 162 21.39 3.75 -7.86
C MET A 162 22.66 3.39 -8.63
N ALA A 163 23.10 4.22 -9.57
CA ALA A 163 24.37 4.05 -10.28
C ALA A 163 25.62 4.00 -9.37
N ASP A 164 25.52 4.60 -8.17
CA ASP A 164 26.61 4.69 -7.20
C ASP A 164 26.55 3.58 -6.14
N VAL A 165 25.56 2.68 -6.24
CA VAL A 165 25.30 1.62 -5.25
C VAL A 165 25.93 0.29 -5.70
N GLU A 166 26.62 -0.39 -4.78
CA GLU A 166 27.18 -1.71 -5.04
C GLU A 166 26.09 -2.70 -5.44
N HIS A 167 26.34 -3.55 -6.42
CA HIS A 167 25.40 -4.52 -7.04
C HIS A 167 24.24 -3.90 -7.85
N GLN A 168 24.19 -2.57 -7.99
CA GLN A 168 23.18 -1.88 -8.78
C GLN A 168 23.79 -1.22 -10.02
N SER A 169 22.97 -0.63 -10.86
CA SER A 169 23.39 0.03 -12.11
C SER A 169 22.65 1.34 -12.32
N ALA A 170 23.03 2.09 -13.33
CA ALA A 170 22.34 3.31 -13.75
C ALA A 170 20.93 3.04 -14.34
N ASP A 171 20.63 1.78 -14.66
CA ASP A 171 19.33 1.37 -15.19
C ASP A 171 18.45 0.69 -14.09
N THR A 172 18.90 0.73 -12.82
CA THR A 172 18.15 0.17 -11.70
C THR A 172 17.15 1.20 -11.14
N ASP A 173 15.89 0.81 -11.07
CA ASP A 173 14.78 1.64 -10.61
C ASP A 173 14.40 1.32 -9.17
N PRO A 174 14.43 2.25 -8.20
CA PRO A 174 13.76 2.04 -6.92
C PRO A 174 12.25 2.06 -7.12
N VAL A 175 11.56 1.00 -6.64
CA VAL A 175 10.14 0.75 -6.94
C VAL A 175 9.25 1.04 -5.75
N CYS A 176 9.40 0.29 -4.67
CA CYS A 176 8.59 0.42 -3.46
C CYS A 176 9.44 0.23 -2.22
N HIS A 177 9.07 0.90 -1.14
CA HIS A 177 9.74 0.74 0.13
C HIS A 177 8.77 0.83 1.31
N GLN A 178 9.23 0.37 2.46
CA GLN A 178 8.63 0.62 3.77
C GLN A 178 9.77 0.69 4.80
N PHE A 179 9.45 1.22 5.98
CA PHE A 179 10.39 1.29 7.09
C PHE A 179 10.36 0.02 7.95
N ASP A 180 11.51 -0.41 8.45
CA ASP A 180 11.59 -1.43 9.49
C ASP A 180 11.52 -0.81 10.90
N HIS A 181 11.50 -1.64 11.93
CA HIS A 181 11.45 -1.18 13.33
C HIS A 181 12.73 -0.50 13.83
N HIS A 182 13.78 -0.50 13.03
CA HIS A 182 15.09 0.09 13.37
C HIS A 182 15.31 1.46 12.66
N GLY A 183 14.30 1.96 11.94
CA GLY A 183 14.36 3.23 11.22
C GLY A 183 15.14 3.17 9.90
N ARG A 184 15.34 1.94 9.35
CA ARG A 184 15.85 1.75 8.01
C ARG A 184 14.67 1.60 7.04
N SER A 185 14.79 2.07 5.81
CA SER A 185 13.86 1.71 4.75
C SER A 185 14.44 0.62 3.86
N ILE A 186 13.58 -0.28 3.40
CA ILE A 186 13.92 -1.41 2.54
C ILE A 186 13.20 -1.21 1.22
N HIS A 187 13.97 -1.01 0.14
CA HIS A 187 13.48 -0.69 -1.18
C HIS A 187 13.64 -1.87 -2.11
N THR A 188 12.56 -2.31 -2.75
CA THR A 188 12.62 -3.22 -3.89
C THR A 188 12.99 -2.46 -5.15
N LEU A 189 13.67 -3.12 -6.06
CA LEU A 189 14.23 -2.51 -7.26
C LEU A 189 13.67 -3.17 -8.52
N GLY A 190 13.66 -2.42 -9.62
CA GLY A 190 13.26 -2.83 -10.96
C GLY A 190 14.28 -2.43 -12.01
N PRO A 191 13.91 -2.43 -13.28
CA PRO A 191 12.53 -2.34 -13.82
C PRO A 191 11.80 -3.68 -13.96
N SER A 192 12.46 -4.80 -13.78
CA SER A 192 11.86 -6.13 -13.95
C SER A 192 12.41 -7.12 -12.94
N TYR A 193 11.83 -8.30 -12.85
CA TYR A 193 12.33 -9.41 -12.03
C TYR A 193 13.81 -9.74 -12.31
N HIS A 194 14.26 -9.63 -13.55
CA HIS A 194 15.65 -9.96 -13.93
C HIS A 194 16.65 -8.85 -13.59
N ASP A 195 16.16 -7.62 -13.47
CA ASP A 195 16.96 -6.44 -13.11
C ASP A 195 16.61 -5.94 -11.70
N ALA A 196 15.95 -6.79 -10.91
CA ALA A 196 15.52 -6.53 -9.54
C ALA A 196 16.68 -6.53 -8.54
N GLY A 197 16.35 -6.30 -7.31
CA GLY A 197 17.24 -6.33 -6.16
C GLY A 197 16.59 -5.64 -4.97
N VAL A 198 17.38 -5.44 -3.93
CA VAL A 198 16.93 -4.70 -2.73
C VAL A 198 18.06 -3.83 -2.22
N VAL A 199 17.73 -2.61 -1.83
CA VAL A 199 18.63 -1.76 -1.03
C VAL A 199 18.02 -1.44 0.33
N VAL A 200 18.88 -1.36 1.34
CA VAL A 200 18.53 -0.97 2.71
C VAL A 200 19.17 0.40 2.96
N VAL A 201 18.35 1.38 3.30
CA VAL A 201 18.78 2.75 3.58
C VAL A 201 18.79 2.99 5.08
N ASP A 202 19.91 3.45 5.63
CA ASP A 202 20.02 3.98 6.99
C ASP A 202 19.66 5.46 6.98
N HIS A 203 18.60 5.83 7.67
CA HIS A 203 18.12 7.21 7.71
C HIS A 203 18.81 8.10 8.75
N SER A 204 19.70 7.54 9.57
CA SER A 204 20.48 8.33 10.52
C SER A 204 21.49 9.26 9.83
N ASP A 205 21.99 8.84 8.66
CA ASP A 205 22.91 9.61 7.80
C ASP A 205 22.50 9.59 6.32
N PHE A 206 21.35 9.01 6.00
CA PHE A 206 20.79 8.83 4.66
C PHE A 206 21.80 8.19 3.71
N SER A 207 22.20 6.96 4.03
CA SER A 207 23.19 6.19 3.26
C SER A 207 22.70 4.77 2.98
N ILE A 208 23.28 4.11 1.97
CA ILE A 208 23.01 2.70 1.69
C ILE A 208 23.75 1.85 2.74
N ALA A 209 22.99 1.22 3.64
CA ALA A 209 23.53 0.29 4.64
C ALA A 209 23.83 -1.08 4.04
N GLN A 210 23.02 -1.54 3.06
CA GLN A 210 23.18 -2.86 2.44
C GLN A 210 22.54 -2.86 1.04
N SER A 211 23.07 -3.70 0.15
CA SER A 211 22.54 -3.90 -1.20
C SER A 211 22.59 -5.37 -1.59
N PHE A 212 21.48 -5.87 -2.14
CA PHE A 212 21.33 -7.21 -2.71
C PHE A 212 21.13 -7.10 -4.21
N GLY A 213 21.87 -7.84 -4.99
CA GLY A 213 21.64 -7.99 -6.42
C GLY A 213 20.45 -8.91 -6.73
N GLY A 214 19.87 -8.78 -7.93
CA GLY A 214 18.70 -9.56 -8.33
C GLY A 214 18.91 -11.07 -8.40
N GLU A 215 20.16 -11.55 -8.55
CA GLU A 215 20.45 -12.98 -8.48
C GLU A 215 20.25 -13.55 -7.06
N GLU A 216 20.46 -12.72 -6.03
CA GLU A 216 20.33 -13.09 -4.62
C GLU A 216 18.91 -12.86 -4.11
N LEU A 217 18.35 -11.68 -4.38
CA LEU A 217 17.04 -11.26 -3.92
C LEU A 217 16.30 -10.53 -5.06
N PRO A 218 15.61 -11.26 -5.95
CA PRO A 218 14.95 -10.68 -7.13
C PRO A 218 13.63 -9.97 -6.80
N ALA A 219 13.55 -9.30 -5.65
CA ALA A 219 12.34 -8.59 -5.24
C ALA A 219 12.20 -7.29 -6.04
N ASN A 220 11.05 -7.12 -6.67
CA ASN A 220 10.77 -6.02 -7.60
C ASN A 220 9.39 -5.38 -7.42
N CYS A 221 8.70 -5.73 -6.35
CA CYS A 221 7.33 -5.26 -6.10
C CYS A 221 7.11 -4.89 -4.64
N GLY A 222 6.08 -5.47 -4.02
CA GLY A 222 5.58 -5.09 -2.71
C GLY A 222 6.60 -5.20 -1.58
N THR A 223 6.41 -4.35 -0.61
CA THR A 223 7.16 -4.28 0.65
C THR A 223 6.19 -4.14 1.80
N VAL A 224 6.35 -4.91 2.87
CA VAL A 224 5.58 -4.70 4.11
C VAL A 224 6.37 -5.17 5.33
N PRO A 225 6.61 -4.31 6.35
CA PRO A 225 7.17 -4.72 7.63
C PRO A 225 6.15 -5.53 8.43
N HIS A 226 6.60 -6.51 9.21
CA HIS A 226 5.76 -7.15 10.19
C HIS A 226 5.39 -6.13 11.29
N PRO A 227 4.12 -5.98 11.69
CA PRO A 227 3.71 -4.90 12.59
C PRO A 227 4.38 -4.87 13.96
N THR A 228 4.91 -6.00 14.46
CA THR A 228 5.44 -6.11 15.82
C THR A 228 6.70 -6.96 15.96
N ALA A 229 7.22 -7.55 14.89
CA ALA A 229 8.42 -8.38 14.91
C ALA A 229 9.46 -7.83 13.93
N ASP A 230 10.73 -8.08 14.20
CA ASP A 230 11.84 -7.70 13.32
C ASP A 230 11.90 -8.58 12.06
N LYS A 231 10.81 -8.53 11.30
CA LYS A 231 10.63 -9.21 10.02
C LYS A 231 10.15 -8.22 8.97
N PHE A 232 10.54 -8.46 7.74
CA PHE A 232 10.10 -7.68 6.60
C PHE A 232 9.80 -8.61 5.43
N TYR A 233 8.72 -8.34 4.69
CA TYR A 233 8.30 -9.18 3.57
C TYR A 233 8.44 -8.40 2.27
N VAL A 234 8.91 -9.07 1.23
CA VAL A 234 8.98 -8.53 -0.12
C VAL A 234 8.47 -9.55 -1.12
N THR A 235 7.87 -9.08 -2.20
CA THR A 235 7.42 -9.92 -3.31
C THR A 235 8.33 -9.81 -4.52
N ALA A 236 8.39 -10.90 -5.29
CA ALA A 236 9.09 -10.98 -6.55
C ALA A 236 8.14 -11.56 -7.61
N GLY A 237 7.78 -10.73 -8.57
CA GLY A 237 6.86 -11.06 -9.64
C GLY A 237 7.53 -11.02 -11.00
N LEU A 238 7.28 -12.04 -11.82
CA LEU A 238 7.59 -12.06 -13.24
C LEU A 238 6.33 -12.45 -13.99
N PRO A 239 5.74 -11.56 -14.80
CA PRO A 239 4.66 -11.92 -15.70
C PRO A 239 5.08 -13.03 -16.68
N THR A 240 4.13 -13.78 -17.21
CA THR A 240 4.41 -14.73 -18.28
C THR A 240 5.08 -14.00 -19.45
N PRO A 241 6.29 -14.40 -19.85
CA PRO A 241 6.99 -13.74 -20.95
C PRO A 241 6.16 -13.75 -22.23
N THR A 242 6.07 -12.60 -22.88
CA THR A 242 5.38 -12.44 -24.17
C THR A 242 6.36 -12.05 -25.28
N ASP A 243 6.01 -12.36 -26.54
CA ASP A 243 6.72 -11.85 -27.69
C ASP A 243 6.33 -10.39 -27.97
N HIS A 244 6.93 -9.80 -29.02
CA HIS A 244 6.69 -8.41 -29.42
C HIS A 244 5.23 -8.11 -29.83
N ASP A 245 4.42 -9.13 -30.10
CA ASP A 245 2.99 -8.99 -30.41
C ASP A 245 2.10 -9.21 -29.19
N GLY A 246 2.70 -9.41 -27.98
CA GLY A 246 2.00 -9.70 -26.73
C GLY A 246 1.49 -11.15 -26.62
N THR A 247 1.99 -12.06 -27.46
CA THR A 247 1.62 -13.48 -27.38
C THR A 247 2.53 -14.19 -26.37
N PRO A 248 2.01 -15.00 -25.44
CA PRO A 248 2.83 -15.77 -24.53
C PRO A 248 3.87 -16.63 -25.25
N VAL A 249 5.12 -16.55 -24.80
CA VAL A 249 6.22 -17.35 -25.33
C VAL A 249 5.95 -18.82 -24.97
N PRO A 250 5.93 -19.75 -25.95
CA PRO A 250 5.73 -21.16 -25.69
C PRO A 250 6.73 -21.73 -24.66
N ASP A 251 6.23 -22.50 -23.70
CA ASP A 251 6.99 -23.15 -22.62
C ASP A 251 7.69 -22.18 -21.63
N ALA A 252 7.47 -20.86 -21.73
CA ALA A 252 7.87 -19.91 -20.71
C ALA A 252 6.77 -19.75 -19.64
N SER A 253 7.17 -19.59 -18.40
CA SER A 253 6.26 -19.37 -17.28
C SER A 253 6.70 -18.12 -16.51
N GLY A 254 5.74 -17.35 -16.03
CA GLY A 254 5.99 -16.31 -15.07
C GLY A 254 6.38 -16.87 -13.70
N VAL A 255 6.69 -15.98 -12.76
CA VAL A 255 7.12 -16.30 -11.40
C VAL A 255 6.27 -15.55 -10.41
N GLY A 256 5.91 -16.21 -9.28
CA GLY A 256 5.35 -15.58 -8.11
C GLY A 256 6.04 -16.09 -6.86
N GLU A 257 6.77 -15.19 -6.20
CA GLU A 257 7.56 -15.51 -5.02
C GLU A 257 7.39 -14.47 -3.92
N TYR A 258 7.67 -14.87 -2.70
CA TYR A 258 7.83 -13.97 -1.57
C TYR A 258 9.10 -14.30 -0.80
N TYR A 259 9.64 -13.31 -0.15
CA TYR A 259 10.79 -13.44 0.74
C TYR A 259 10.46 -12.86 2.10
N VAL A 260 10.98 -13.49 3.14
CA VAL A 260 10.97 -13.00 4.52
C VAL A 260 12.39 -12.60 4.86
N LEU A 261 12.55 -11.36 5.26
CA LEU A 261 13.83 -10.80 5.69
C LEU A 261 13.82 -10.71 7.22
N ASP A 262 14.91 -11.12 7.85
CA ASP A 262 15.19 -10.88 9.27
C ASP A 262 15.88 -9.50 9.39
N THR A 263 15.24 -8.59 10.09
CA THR A 263 15.73 -7.22 10.29
C THR A 263 16.26 -6.99 11.71
N SER A 264 16.36 -8.02 12.54
CA SER A 264 16.75 -7.91 13.96
C SER A 264 18.21 -7.51 14.19
N GLY A 265 19.07 -7.73 13.19
CA GLY A 265 20.50 -7.43 13.24
C GLY A 265 20.89 -6.05 12.68
N GLU A 266 22.19 -5.74 12.72
CA GLU A 266 22.75 -4.58 12.02
C GLU A 266 22.64 -4.76 10.49
N THR A 267 22.66 -6.01 10.00
CA THR A 267 22.44 -6.40 8.61
C THR A 267 21.10 -7.10 8.46
N VAL A 268 20.49 -6.95 7.32
CA VAL A 268 19.26 -7.65 6.93
C VAL A 268 19.65 -9.00 6.33
N GLU A 269 18.98 -10.08 6.74
CA GLU A 269 19.25 -11.43 6.25
C GLU A 269 18.01 -12.03 5.58
N ILE A 270 18.19 -12.81 4.51
CA ILE A 270 17.09 -13.55 3.87
C ILE A 270 16.78 -14.77 4.75
N ALA A 271 15.71 -14.71 5.53
CA ALA A 271 15.31 -15.79 6.43
C ALA A 271 14.53 -16.89 5.70
N LYS A 272 13.73 -16.52 4.68
CA LYS A 272 12.89 -17.49 3.93
C LYS A 272 12.62 -17.00 2.51
N ARG A 273 12.46 -17.96 1.60
CA ARG A 273 11.90 -17.80 0.26
C ARG A 273 10.74 -18.76 0.09
N GLY A 274 9.63 -18.32 -0.50
CA GLY A 274 8.48 -19.16 -0.79
C GLY A 274 7.85 -18.82 -2.14
N SER A 275 7.07 -19.77 -2.67
CA SER A 275 6.24 -19.55 -3.86
C SER A 275 4.86 -19.08 -3.47
N THR A 276 4.30 -18.14 -4.22
CA THR A 276 2.89 -17.73 -4.10
C THR A 276 1.93 -18.66 -4.86
N GLN A 277 2.47 -19.66 -5.56
CA GLN A 277 1.72 -20.64 -6.36
C GLN A 277 0.97 -20.06 -7.57
N GLY A 278 1.10 -18.77 -7.81
CA GLY A 278 0.56 -18.04 -8.96
C GLY A 278 1.66 -17.33 -9.72
N ILE A 279 1.28 -16.38 -10.55
CA ILE A 279 2.18 -15.66 -11.45
C ILE A 279 2.07 -14.16 -11.16
N ASP A 280 3.24 -13.50 -11.14
CA ASP A 280 3.38 -12.08 -10.93
C ASP A 280 2.90 -11.65 -9.52
N ALA A 281 3.59 -12.18 -8.49
CA ALA A 281 3.36 -11.79 -7.09
C ALA A 281 3.58 -10.27 -6.92
N HIS A 282 2.62 -9.59 -6.28
CA HIS A 282 2.63 -8.14 -6.21
C HIS A 282 2.29 -7.65 -4.81
N GLY A 283 1.08 -7.15 -4.55
CA GLY A 283 0.69 -6.58 -3.28
C GLY A 283 0.47 -7.62 -2.18
N PHE A 284 0.58 -7.17 -0.94
CA PHE A 284 0.24 -7.95 0.23
C PHE A 284 -0.16 -7.04 1.40
N TRP A 285 -0.90 -7.58 2.36
CA TRP A 285 -1.27 -6.85 3.57
C TRP A 285 -1.62 -7.78 4.72
N PHE A 286 -1.38 -7.32 5.94
CA PHE A 286 -1.76 -8.02 7.16
C PHE A 286 -3.23 -7.82 7.51
N THR A 287 -3.84 -8.84 8.12
CA THR A 287 -5.04 -8.61 8.92
C THR A 287 -4.68 -7.80 10.16
N PRO A 288 -5.60 -6.93 10.69
CA PRO A 288 -5.28 -6.06 11.83
C PRO A 288 -4.88 -6.80 13.12
N ASP A 289 -5.29 -8.06 13.25
CA ASP A 289 -4.88 -8.92 14.37
C ASP A 289 -3.55 -9.65 14.13
N VAL A 290 -2.90 -9.39 12.97
CA VAL A 290 -1.61 -9.95 12.56
C VAL A 290 -1.59 -11.48 12.54
N ARG A 291 -2.75 -12.12 12.31
CA ARG A 291 -2.83 -13.59 12.18
C ARG A 291 -2.63 -14.08 10.78
N GLU A 292 -2.88 -13.22 9.79
CA GLU A 292 -2.77 -13.54 8.39
C GLU A 292 -2.03 -12.43 7.65
N LEU A 293 -1.16 -12.85 6.74
CA LEU A 293 -0.60 -12.02 5.68
C LEU A 293 -1.14 -12.54 4.35
N TRP A 294 -1.94 -11.74 3.67
CA TRP A 294 -2.46 -12.07 2.35
C TRP A 294 -1.49 -11.59 1.29
N VAL A 295 -1.20 -12.43 0.32
CA VAL A 295 -0.28 -12.16 -0.80
C VAL A 295 -1.01 -12.43 -2.09
N LEU A 296 -1.07 -11.46 -3.00
CA LEU A 296 -1.74 -11.61 -4.28
C LEU A 296 -0.78 -11.86 -5.43
N ASN A 297 -1.30 -12.53 -6.46
CA ASN A 297 -0.69 -12.70 -7.77
C ASN A 297 -1.51 -11.94 -8.80
N ARG A 298 -0.89 -11.01 -9.47
CA ARG A 298 -1.56 -10.09 -10.40
C ARG A 298 -2.04 -10.80 -11.66
N GLU A 299 -1.16 -11.57 -12.31
CA GLU A 299 -1.50 -12.23 -13.57
C GLU A 299 -2.49 -13.38 -13.39
N THR A 300 -2.38 -14.19 -12.34
CA THR A 300 -3.29 -15.33 -12.10
C THR A 300 -4.57 -14.96 -11.37
N ASN A 301 -4.69 -13.71 -10.88
CA ASN A 301 -5.86 -13.21 -10.14
C ASN A 301 -6.17 -14.05 -8.89
N ASP A 302 -5.16 -14.61 -8.25
CA ASP A 302 -5.26 -15.47 -7.08
C ASP A 302 -4.26 -15.07 -6.00
N GLY A 303 -4.14 -15.84 -4.94
CA GLY A 303 -3.14 -15.57 -3.92
C GLY A 303 -3.08 -16.62 -2.83
N ILE A 304 -2.14 -16.40 -1.92
CA ILE A 304 -1.93 -17.22 -0.73
C ILE A 304 -2.14 -16.43 0.54
N ILE A 305 -2.37 -17.15 1.63
CA ILE A 305 -2.42 -16.59 2.98
C ILE A 305 -1.32 -17.27 3.79
N LEU A 306 -0.47 -16.46 4.40
CA LEU A 306 0.60 -16.88 5.30
C LEU A 306 0.21 -16.66 6.76
N ASP A 307 0.66 -17.51 7.65
CA ASP A 307 0.72 -17.26 9.09
C ASP A 307 2.02 -16.49 9.40
N PRO A 308 1.97 -15.22 9.81
CA PRO A 308 3.18 -14.41 10.06
C PRO A 308 4.04 -14.90 11.22
N ALA A 309 3.49 -15.74 12.12
CA ALA A 309 4.25 -16.30 13.22
C ALA A 309 5.21 -17.40 12.76
N THR A 310 4.85 -18.14 11.70
CA THR A 310 5.62 -19.29 11.18
C THR A 310 6.13 -19.07 9.75
N ASP A 311 5.59 -18.07 9.06
CA ASP A 311 5.79 -17.80 7.64
C ASP A 311 5.35 -18.97 6.73
N GLU A 312 4.48 -19.85 7.23
CA GLU A 312 3.94 -20.96 6.48
C GLU A 312 2.59 -20.60 5.85
N GLN A 313 2.33 -21.16 4.67
CA GLN A 313 1.04 -21.00 4.01
C GLN A 313 -0.06 -21.73 4.79
N ILE A 314 -1.14 -21.01 5.07
CA ILE A 314 -2.31 -21.52 5.80
C ILE A 314 -3.61 -21.45 4.98
N GLY A 315 -3.58 -20.87 3.80
CA GLY A 315 -4.75 -20.75 2.93
C GLY A 315 -4.43 -20.24 1.55
N THR A 316 -5.49 -20.17 0.73
CA THR A 316 -5.46 -19.61 -0.62
C THR A 316 -6.68 -18.72 -0.84
N ILE A 317 -6.55 -17.76 -1.76
CA ILE A 317 -7.67 -17.03 -2.36
C ILE A 317 -7.71 -17.43 -3.83
N ASP A 318 -8.82 -18.05 -4.26
CA ASP A 318 -8.95 -18.59 -5.61
C ASP A 318 -9.11 -17.49 -6.67
N ALA A 319 -9.71 -16.34 -6.31
CA ALA A 319 -9.82 -15.19 -7.19
C ALA A 319 -10.12 -13.91 -6.39
N PHE A 320 -9.31 -12.88 -6.59
CA PHE A 320 -9.57 -11.54 -6.02
C PHE A 320 -10.65 -10.79 -6.79
N GLY A 321 -10.57 -10.74 -8.10
CA GLY A 321 -11.61 -10.15 -8.94
C GLY A 321 -12.63 -11.17 -9.44
N PRO A 322 -13.85 -10.73 -9.86
CA PRO A 322 -14.92 -11.62 -10.32
C PRO A 322 -14.65 -12.29 -11.67
N ALA A 323 -13.85 -11.66 -12.55
CA ALA A 323 -13.53 -12.20 -13.86
C ALA A 323 -12.30 -13.12 -13.77
N THR A 324 -12.49 -14.41 -14.07
CA THR A 324 -11.48 -15.45 -13.93
C THR A 324 -11.18 -16.17 -15.24
N ALA A 325 -11.36 -15.50 -16.37
CA ALA A 325 -11.08 -16.10 -17.69
C ALA A 325 -9.58 -16.46 -17.81
N ALA A 326 -9.29 -17.49 -18.57
CA ALA A 326 -7.90 -17.86 -18.86
C ALA A 326 -7.18 -16.81 -19.74
N ASP A 327 -7.94 -16.04 -20.54
CA ASP A 327 -7.44 -14.93 -21.34
C ASP A 327 -7.22 -13.71 -20.45
N THR A 328 -5.99 -13.20 -20.39
CA THR A 328 -5.61 -12.02 -19.59
C THR A 328 -6.44 -10.78 -19.95
N ALA A 329 -6.82 -10.61 -21.21
CA ALA A 329 -7.67 -9.49 -21.65
C ALA A 329 -9.13 -9.58 -21.19
N GLN A 330 -9.55 -10.68 -20.57
CA GLN A 330 -10.91 -10.93 -20.08
C GLN A 330 -10.92 -11.30 -18.60
N ARG A 331 -9.81 -11.13 -17.90
CA ARG A 331 -9.60 -11.45 -16.50
C ARG A 331 -9.50 -10.16 -15.68
N ASP A 332 -9.69 -10.26 -14.38
CA ASP A 332 -9.30 -9.20 -13.46
C ASP A 332 -7.83 -9.35 -13.07
N SER A 333 -7.23 -8.23 -12.79
CA SER A 333 -5.85 -8.14 -12.31
C SER A 333 -5.87 -7.39 -10.98
N PRO A 334 -5.72 -8.09 -9.83
CA PRO A 334 -5.58 -7.45 -8.52
C PRO A 334 -4.20 -6.82 -8.39
N ASP A 335 -4.08 -5.76 -7.56
CA ASP A 335 -2.80 -5.05 -7.50
C ASP A 335 -2.32 -4.75 -6.08
N ILE A 336 -3.01 -3.91 -5.34
CA ILE A 336 -2.65 -3.51 -3.98
C ILE A 336 -3.82 -3.82 -3.03
N MET A 337 -3.52 -4.05 -1.75
CA MET A 337 -4.54 -4.31 -0.76
C MET A 337 -4.30 -3.57 0.55
N TRP A 338 -5.40 -3.41 1.31
CA TRP A 338 -5.37 -2.82 2.65
C TRP A 338 -6.55 -3.32 3.48
N ALA A 339 -6.35 -3.54 4.78
CA ALA A 339 -7.40 -4.02 5.66
C ALA A 339 -8.22 -2.90 6.31
N SER A 340 -9.49 -3.14 6.61
CA SER A 340 -10.29 -2.26 7.45
C SER A 340 -9.81 -2.30 8.90
N PRO A 341 -9.84 -1.18 9.64
CA PRO A 341 -9.29 -1.11 11.00
C PRO A 341 -10.06 -1.94 12.03
N ASP A 342 -11.29 -2.31 11.72
CA ASP A 342 -12.12 -3.21 12.54
C ASP A 342 -11.86 -4.70 12.26
N GLY A 343 -10.99 -5.02 11.30
CA GLY A 343 -10.67 -6.39 10.90
C GLY A 343 -11.79 -7.11 10.16
N ALA A 344 -12.82 -6.39 9.71
CA ALA A 344 -13.94 -7.01 9.00
C ALA A 344 -13.61 -7.27 7.52
N TYR A 345 -12.89 -6.35 6.87
CA TYR A 345 -12.70 -6.37 5.42
C TYR A 345 -11.24 -6.21 5.00
N MET A 346 -10.89 -6.89 3.90
CA MET A 346 -9.72 -6.62 3.06
C MET A 346 -10.19 -6.00 1.76
N PHE A 347 -9.61 -4.86 1.39
CA PHE A 347 -9.85 -4.16 0.12
C PHE A 347 -8.71 -4.46 -0.84
N VAL A 348 -9.04 -4.80 -2.09
CA VAL A 348 -8.05 -5.18 -3.10
C VAL A 348 -8.35 -4.43 -4.38
N THR A 349 -7.46 -3.57 -4.83
CA THR A 349 -7.63 -2.85 -6.11
C THR A 349 -7.63 -3.81 -7.28
N LEU A 350 -8.40 -3.47 -8.29
CA LEU A 350 -8.52 -4.18 -9.56
C LEU A 350 -8.19 -3.21 -10.70
N ARG A 351 -7.27 -3.64 -11.57
CA ARG A 351 -6.78 -2.85 -12.69
C ARG A 351 -7.81 -2.70 -13.80
N GLY A 352 -7.56 -1.75 -14.68
CA GLY A 352 -8.40 -1.45 -15.84
C GLY A 352 -7.91 -2.08 -17.15
N GLN A 353 -8.67 -1.82 -18.22
CA GLN A 353 -8.36 -2.36 -19.56
C GLN A 353 -7.17 -1.67 -20.25
N SER A 354 -6.73 -0.54 -19.72
CA SER A 354 -5.61 0.25 -20.24
C SER A 354 -4.69 0.68 -19.09
N PRO A 355 -3.94 -0.26 -18.53
CA PRO A 355 -3.10 0.01 -17.37
C PRO A 355 -2.10 1.14 -17.65
N LYS A 356 -1.90 2.03 -16.68
CA LYS A 356 -0.97 3.15 -16.78
C LYS A 356 0.40 2.83 -16.20
N SER A 357 0.50 1.73 -15.48
CA SER A 357 1.75 1.21 -14.90
C SER A 357 1.72 -0.32 -14.90
N GLY A 358 2.90 -0.94 -14.74
CA GLY A 358 3.05 -2.39 -14.77
C GLY A 358 3.06 -2.98 -16.18
N ASP A 359 3.36 -4.27 -16.27
CA ASP A 359 3.35 -5.01 -17.55
C ASP A 359 1.91 -5.16 -18.06
N PRO A 360 1.57 -4.73 -19.29
CA PRO A 360 0.20 -4.78 -19.81
C PRO A 360 -0.38 -6.20 -19.87
N HIS A 361 0.45 -7.24 -20.03
CA HIS A 361 -0.02 -8.62 -20.04
C HIS A 361 -0.56 -9.05 -18.66
N ALA A 362 0.13 -8.68 -17.59
CA ALA A 362 -0.26 -9.02 -16.22
C ALA A 362 -1.24 -8.01 -15.59
N ALA A 363 -1.06 -6.72 -15.88
CA ALA A 363 -1.78 -5.63 -15.22
C ALA A 363 -3.11 -5.24 -15.91
N THR A 364 -3.54 -5.91 -16.97
CA THR A 364 -4.84 -5.62 -17.62
C THR A 364 -5.97 -6.34 -16.91
N GLY A 365 -7.03 -5.60 -16.54
CA GLY A 365 -8.25 -6.12 -15.92
C GLY A 365 -9.52 -5.56 -16.56
N VAL A 366 -10.67 -6.18 -16.28
CA VAL A 366 -11.95 -5.81 -16.90
C VAL A 366 -12.94 -5.13 -15.95
N ASN A 367 -12.69 -5.17 -14.64
CA ASN A 367 -13.54 -4.56 -13.62
C ASN A 367 -12.75 -3.56 -12.75
N PRO A 368 -12.31 -2.41 -13.31
CA PRO A 368 -11.51 -1.45 -12.55
C PRO A 368 -12.29 -0.87 -11.37
N GLY A 369 -11.64 -0.87 -10.21
CA GLY A 369 -12.21 -0.46 -8.93
C GLY A 369 -11.51 -1.21 -7.81
N PHE A 370 -12.27 -1.75 -6.87
CA PHE A 370 -11.71 -2.65 -5.85
C PHE A 370 -12.70 -3.72 -5.39
N ALA A 371 -12.15 -4.87 -5.03
CA ALA A 371 -12.89 -5.95 -4.39
C ALA A 371 -12.88 -5.77 -2.87
N VAL A 372 -13.99 -6.18 -2.23
CA VAL A 372 -14.16 -6.19 -0.78
C VAL A 372 -14.28 -7.65 -0.35
N PHE A 373 -13.40 -8.07 0.53
CA PHE A 373 -13.41 -9.42 1.11
C PHE A 373 -13.81 -9.37 2.58
N ASP A 374 -14.71 -10.27 2.99
CA ASP A 374 -14.87 -10.62 4.39
C ASP A 374 -13.62 -11.41 4.83
N ILE A 375 -12.85 -10.86 5.78
CA ILE A 375 -11.60 -11.48 6.23
C ILE A 375 -11.87 -12.84 6.90
N ALA A 376 -12.89 -12.93 7.75
CA ALA A 376 -13.17 -14.15 8.49
C ALA A 376 -13.64 -15.31 7.60
N ALA A 377 -14.41 -15.00 6.56
CA ALA A 377 -14.88 -15.97 5.57
C ALA A 377 -13.84 -16.23 4.46
N ARG A 378 -12.90 -15.29 4.25
CA ARG A 378 -11.97 -15.25 3.10
C ARG A 378 -12.71 -15.27 1.77
N GLU A 379 -13.86 -14.60 1.72
CA GLU A 379 -14.75 -14.58 0.56
C GLU A 379 -14.97 -13.14 0.09
N ARG A 380 -14.98 -12.94 -1.22
CA ARG A 380 -15.35 -11.66 -1.81
C ARG A 380 -16.84 -11.41 -1.64
N VAL A 381 -17.21 -10.33 -0.96
CA VAL A 381 -18.60 -9.95 -0.68
C VAL A 381 -19.12 -8.87 -1.63
N GLU A 382 -18.23 -8.05 -2.19
CA GLU A 382 -18.59 -6.95 -3.08
C GLU A 382 -17.47 -6.66 -4.07
N THR A 383 -17.81 -6.04 -5.20
CA THR A 383 -16.85 -5.40 -6.12
C THR A 383 -17.37 -4.01 -6.40
N ILE A 384 -16.58 -2.99 -6.07
CA ILE A 384 -16.94 -1.58 -6.21
C ILE A 384 -16.29 -1.04 -7.47
N ILE A 385 -17.11 -0.50 -8.34
CA ILE A 385 -16.73 0.20 -9.56
C ILE A 385 -17.13 1.65 -9.40
N PRO A 386 -16.32 2.64 -9.84
CA PRO A 386 -16.64 4.05 -9.69
C PRO A 386 -18.03 4.42 -10.22
N ALA A 387 -18.71 5.37 -9.57
CA ALA A 387 -20.03 5.84 -9.99
C ALA A 387 -20.02 6.45 -11.41
N ALA A 388 -18.90 7.01 -11.85
CA ALA A 388 -18.68 7.51 -13.22
C ALA A 388 -18.58 6.39 -14.27
N GLY A 389 -18.50 5.11 -13.83
CA GLY A 389 -18.31 3.95 -14.69
C GLY A 389 -16.84 3.57 -14.86
N ALA A 390 -16.63 2.42 -15.50
CA ALA A 390 -15.30 1.79 -15.61
C ALA A 390 -14.49 2.28 -16.83
N GLU A 391 -15.05 3.06 -17.72
CA GLU A 391 -14.37 3.46 -18.97
C GLU A 391 -13.20 4.40 -18.68
N GLY A 392 -11.99 3.94 -18.98
CA GLY A 392 -10.76 4.68 -18.76
C GLY A 392 -10.17 4.57 -17.36
N SER A 393 -10.89 4.01 -16.39
CA SER A 393 -10.37 3.79 -15.04
C SER A 393 -9.28 2.72 -14.99
N ASP A 394 -8.32 2.89 -14.08
CA ASP A 394 -7.23 1.96 -13.81
C ASP A 394 -6.78 2.13 -12.34
N PHE A 395 -7.25 1.27 -11.45
CA PHE A 395 -6.98 1.38 -10.02
C PHE A 395 -5.67 0.71 -9.65
N HIS A 396 -4.86 1.40 -8.83
CA HIS A 396 -3.61 0.86 -8.32
C HIS A 396 -3.53 0.99 -6.79
N GLY A 397 -3.13 2.12 -6.26
CA GLY A 397 -2.98 2.33 -4.82
C GLY A 397 -4.31 2.34 -4.08
N ILE A 398 -4.29 1.81 -2.86
CA ILE A 398 -5.41 1.88 -1.93
C ILE A 398 -4.87 2.10 -0.52
N GLY A 399 -5.61 2.84 0.30
CA GLY A 399 -5.28 3.06 1.70
C GLY A 399 -6.55 3.22 2.54
N VAL A 400 -6.49 2.84 3.82
CA VAL A 400 -7.63 2.98 4.72
C VAL A 400 -7.28 3.92 5.87
N ARG A 401 -8.06 4.97 5.98
CA ARG A 401 -7.95 5.98 7.04
C ARG A 401 -8.97 5.71 8.14
N PRO A 402 -8.57 5.34 9.37
CA PRO A 402 -9.48 5.29 10.51
C PRO A 402 -9.93 6.71 10.91
N ILE A 403 -11.23 6.88 11.19
CA ILE A 403 -11.79 8.11 11.75
C ILE A 403 -12.03 7.94 13.25
N ALA A 404 -12.39 6.73 13.67
CA ALA A 404 -12.48 6.34 15.06
C ALA A 404 -11.18 5.68 15.53
N SER A 405 -10.93 5.70 16.84
CA SER A 405 -9.82 4.93 17.41
C SER A 405 -10.16 3.45 17.41
N TYR A 406 -9.21 2.63 16.99
CA TYR A 406 -9.29 1.17 17.00
C TYR A 406 -8.13 0.60 17.82
N ASP A 407 -8.45 -0.27 18.78
CA ASP A 407 -7.42 -0.95 19.59
C ASP A 407 -6.67 -1.97 18.73
N GLY A 408 -5.36 -1.88 18.69
CA GLY A 408 -4.49 -2.82 17.98
C GLY A 408 -4.35 -2.59 16.48
N TYR A 409 -5.04 -1.61 15.90
CA TYR A 409 -4.82 -1.25 14.51
C TYR A 409 -3.51 -0.48 14.35
N THR A 410 -2.68 -0.99 13.47
CA THR A 410 -1.43 -0.35 13.06
C THR A 410 -1.46 -0.15 11.54
N SER A 411 -1.35 1.10 11.12
CA SER A 411 -1.15 1.43 9.72
C SER A 411 -0.59 2.85 9.65
N PRO A 412 0.46 3.02 8.94
CA PRO A 412 1.31 2.00 8.32
C PRO A 412 1.62 0.87 9.32
N PRO A 413 2.00 -0.34 8.88
CA PRO A 413 2.10 -1.52 9.75
C PRO A 413 3.24 -1.49 10.81
N TYR A 414 3.73 -0.35 11.22
CA TYR A 414 4.79 -0.19 12.24
C TYR A 414 4.45 0.86 13.29
#